data_1a9d24fca23d778d4903706a955af1c7
#
_entry.id   1a9d24fca23d778d4903706a955af1c7
#
_cell.length_a   1.000
_cell.length_b   1.000
_cell.length_c   1.000
_cell.angle_alpha   90.00
_cell.angle_beta   90.00
_cell.angle_gamma   90.00
#
_symmetry.space_group_name_H-M   'P 1'
#
loop_
_entity.id
_entity.type
_entity.pdbx_description
1 polymer ?
#
loop_
_entity_poly.entity_id
_entity_poly.type
_entity_poly.pdbx_seq_one_letter_code
_entity_poly.pdbx_strand_id
1 'polypeptide(L)'
;VISYIMKFRKYDWDKWKNVEVGDRLLIDLKFSNGFATVKPIRSISKGNDTPFKPSEALTKQTILLFDIEIFKHDSLFIFRDYFTKEWFIINNDLDELRKFYLEYRDSMFIGYNNASYDNNVMRGYLQGKNAYQMSKTIIESDNRGLVYKMFDSHKTPLFGMDLYQDNKGFSLKEHSAFLGINIKETEVDFDMDRPLTDEEKEKNVAYCMNDVLATEKRFEQNIGMLLAKATIALMFDMDKTDLLQTNANLTAKLLGATKQEVRPDLTDPLELDKRLNINTKEIAEAYLNHEFELNEDGKLNVSLEYTDEDGYTMIFGSGGVHGAKASYIHIGMFPMRDWGSLYPNTMEQFNLLSRNIPKDKIHRYGDLLKQRMDAKYSGEEVANIKGVEVPTYVMINGIKLPLNTKFGATGAQFNGLYDPRNQFLVCATGQLIMTNMYELIKGKAQFIQSNTDAHAYIPNSEADDKAIDEALDEFANKIGLTLDKDMFREIWQKDVNNYIAVQPNGKVKVKGAIGLTGGMKVSKAIVSNAFINYLVAGKDYKDFINECNELRQFQIITKTGWTFDRTVARDSEGNEFNAQKVNRVFAVKDKTNAVELLSLIHI
;
A
#
# COMPACT_ATOMS: atom_id res chain seq x y z
N VAL A 1 10.08 0.68 -18.08
CA VAL A 1 9.51 1.59 -17.07
C VAL A 1 10.55 1.97 -16.02
N ILE A 2 11.24 1.01 -15.40
CA ILE A 2 12.29 1.30 -14.41
C ILE A 2 13.40 2.16 -15.03
N SER A 3 13.88 1.83 -16.23
CA SER A 3 14.87 2.63 -16.94
C SER A 3 14.38 4.04 -17.29
N TYR A 4 13.07 4.21 -17.48
CA TYR A 4 12.45 5.51 -17.69
C TYR A 4 12.40 6.34 -16.40
N ILE A 5 12.07 5.74 -15.26
CA ILE A 5 12.12 6.41 -13.95
C ILE A 5 13.50 7.04 -13.72
N MET A 6 14.55 6.35 -14.16
CA MET A 6 15.93 6.81 -14.01
C MET A 6 16.33 7.89 -15.03
N LYS A 7 15.58 8.05 -16.14
CA LYS A 7 15.87 9.04 -17.21
C LYS A 7 15.19 10.39 -17.02
N PHE A 8 14.58 10.67 -15.87
CA PHE A 8 13.92 11.95 -15.64
C PHE A 8 14.88 13.13 -15.69
N ARG A 9 14.71 13.91 -16.75
CA ARG A 9 15.33 15.19 -17.14
C ARG A 9 16.79 15.39 -16.73
N LYS A 10 17.66 15.38 -17.75
CA LYS A 10 18.90 16.14 -17.72
C LYS A 10 18.56 17.60 -17.36
N TYR A 11 19.24 18.15 -16.35
CA TYR A 11 19.27 19.59 -16.17
C TYR A 11 19.69 20.22 -17.50
N ASP A 12 18.98 21.28 -17.90
CA ASP A 12 19.31 22.04 -19.11
C ASP A 12 20.53 22.92 -18.82
N TRP A 13 21.71 22.32 -18.93
CA TRP A 13 22.98 22.95 -18.67
C TRP A 13 23.29 24.08 -19.68
N ASP A 14 22.57 24.16 -20.79
CA ASP A 14 22.73 25.24 -21.77
C ASP A 14 22.40 26.64 -21.20
N LYS A 15 21.65 26.70 -20.11
CA LYS A 15 21.39 27.95 -19.38
C LYS A 15 22.56 28.45 -18.54
N TRP A 16 23.61 27.66 -18.36
CA TRP A 16 24.77 27.94 -17.52
C TRP A 16 26.05 28.25 -18.32
N LYS A 17 25.91 28.59 -19.59
CA LYS A 17 27.04 28.78 -20.53
C LYS A 17 28.08 29.83 -20.11
N ASN A 18 27.77 30.66 -19.15
CA ASN A 18 28.64 31.76 -18.71
C ASN A 18 29.24 31.52 -17.30
N VAL A 19 29.16 30.30 -16.77
CA VAL A 19 29.74 29.98 -15.46
C VAL A 19 31.01 29.19 -15.70
N GLU A 20 32.17 29.75 -15.25
CA GLU A 20 33.47 29.09 -15.35
C GLU A 20 33.63 28.03 -14.24
N VAL A 21 34.31 26.95 -14.55
CA VAL A 21 34.66 25.90 -13.59
C VAL A 21 35.54 26.48 -12.48
N GLY A 22 35.10 26.31 -11.21
CA GLY A 22 35.79 26.82 -10.03
C GLY A 22 35.15 28.08 -9.42
N ASP A 23 34.13 28.65 -10.04
CA ASP A 23 33.40 29.77 -9.45
C ASP A 23 32.51 29.32 -8.31
N ARG A 24 32.61 30.01 -7.16
CA ARG A 24 31.60 29.89 -6.10
C ARG A 24 30.44 30.81 -6.42
N LEU A 25 29.26 30.21 -6.59
CA LEU A 25 28.05 30.96 -6.99
C LEU A 25 27.09 31.11 -5.83
N LEU A 26 26.56 32.33 -5.65
CA LEU A 26 25.34 32.51 -4.91
C LEU A 26 24.16 32.19 -5.83
N ILE A 27 23.32 31.29 -5.40
CA ILE A 27 22.20 30.77 -6.19
C ILE A 27 20.90 31.19 -5.54
N ASP A 28 20.01 31.82 -6.31
CA ASP A 28 18.61 32.05 -5.90
C ASP A 28 17.76 30.86 -6.34
N LEU A 29 17.22 30.14 -5.35
CA LEU A 29 16.32 29.03 -5.55
C LEU A 29 14.89 29.51 -5.36
N LYS A 30 14.19 29.73 -6.45
CA LYS A 30 12.74 29.99 -6.41
C LYS A 30 11.96 28.73 -6.73
N PHE A 31 11.13 28.33 -5.77
CA PHE A 31 10.17 27.26 -5.96
C PHE A 31 8.83 27.87 -6.35
N SER A 32 8.38 27.63 -7.56
CA SER A 32 7.01 27.94 -7.98
C SER A 32 6.43 26.79 -8.78
N ASN A 33 5.22 26.38 -8.44
CA ASN A 33 4.47 25.32 -9.12
C ASN A 33 5.22 23.98 -9.27
N GLY A 34 5.98 23.58 -8.25
CA GLY A 34 6.71 22.29 -8.24
C GLY A 34 8.02 22.29 -9.03
N PHE A 35 8.46 23.44 -9.54
CA PHE A 35 9.75 23.57 -10.23
C PHE A 35 10.71 24.44 -9.40
N ALA A 36 11.93 23.94 -9.21
CA ALA A 36 13.02 24.77 -8.74
C ALA A 36 13.64 25.54 -9.92
N THR A 37 13.52 26.85 -9.91
CA THR A 37 14.27 27.70 -10.85
C THR A 37 15.55 28.15 -10.15
N VAL A 38 16.69 27.70 -10.66
CA VAL A 38 18.00 28.08 -10.14
C VAL A 38 18.53 29.21 -10.99
N LYS A 39 18.73 30.38 -10.40
CA LYS A 39 19.38 31.53 -11.06
C LYS A 39 20.69 31.83 -10.37
N PRO A 40 21.83 31.92 -11.07
CA PRO A 40 23.06 32.44 -10.50
C PRO A 40 22.86 33.94 -10.19
N ILE A 41 23.13 34.34 -8.95
CA ILE A 41 23.03 35.74 -8.53
C ILE A 41 24.38 36.43 -8.80
N ARG A 42 25.48 35.81 -8.39
CA ARG A 42 26.85 36.32 -8.60
C ARG A 42 27.90 35.26 -8.30
N SER A 43 29.10 35.41 -8.85
CA SER A 43 30.30 34.71 -8.37
C SER A 43 30.74 35.32 -7.03
N ILE A 44 30.98 34.48 -6.01
CA ILE A 44 31.36 34.96 -4.66
C ILE A 44 32.89 34.96 -4.49
N SER A 45 33.60 33.99 -5.07
CA SER A 45 35.07 33.93 -5.06
C SER A 45 35.59 32.92 -6.05
N LYS A 46 36.82 33.12 -6.57
CA LYS A 46 37.63 32.06 -7.15
C LYS A 46 38.32 31.37 -5.97
N GLY A 47 37.95 30.11 -5.66
CA GLY A 47 38.55 29.38 -4.54
C GLY A 47 39.77 28.59 -4.97
N ASN A 48 40.75 28.47 -4.06
CA ASN A 48 41.95 27.63 -4.23
C ASN A 48 41.69 26.16 -3.85
N ASP A 49 40.48 25.81 -3.52
CA ASP A 49 40.12 24.42 -3.21
C ASP A 49 39.92 23.65 -4.50
N THR A 50 40.40 22.40 -4.52
CA THR A 50 40.27 21.46 -5.63
C THR A 50 38.88 21.61 -6.29
N PRO A 51 38.83 21.94 -7.59
CA PRO A 51 37.58 22.25 -8.23
C PRO A 51 36.66 21.03 -8.19
N PHE A 52 35.50 21.19 -7.57
CA PHE A 52 34.38 20.30 -7.79
C PHE A 52 33.99 20.46 -9.26
N LYS A 53 34.37 19.48 -10.09
CA LYS A 53 33.99 19.42 -11.51
C LYS A 53 32.63 18.72 -11.61
N PRO A 54 31.48 19.44 -11.68
CA PRO A 54 30.19 18.80 -11.87
C PRO A 54 30.03 18.13 -13.24
N SER A 55 30.95 18.45 -14.18
CA SER A 55 30.74 18.17 -15.60
C SER A 55 31.27 16.82 -16.08
N GLU A 56 32.05 16.09 -15.30
CA GLU A 56 32.69 14.84 -15.78
C GLU A 56 32.30 13.59 -14.98
N ALA A 57 31.74 13.71 -13.79
CA ALA A 57 31.18 12.56 -13.12
C ALA A 57 29.78 12.31 -13.70
N LEU A 58 29.69 11.45 -14.72
CA LEU A 58 28.46 10.80 -15.09
C LEU A 58 27.90 10.14 -13.83
N THR A 59 26.91 10.78 -13.20
CA THR A 59 26.24 10.19 -12.04
C THR A 59 25.64 8.85 -12.47
N LYS A 60 25.99 7.81 -11.75
CA LYS A 60 25.37 6.51 -11.95
C LYS A 60 23.92 6.61 -11.52
N GLN A 61 23.03 6.04 -12.30
CA GLN A 61 21.60 5.98 -12.00
C GLN A 61 21.19 4.53 -11.86
N THR A 62 20.88 4.12 -10.64
CA THR A 62 20.45 2.77 -10.30
C THR A 62 19.45 2.79 -9.16
N ILE A 63 19.02 1.62 -8.69
CA ILE A 63 18.27 1.44 -7.47
C ILE A 63 19.23 0.88 -6.42
N LEU A 64 19.41 1.60 -5.33
CA LEU A 64 20.24 1.22 -4.20
C LEU A 64 19.36 0.87 -3.01
N LEU A 65 19.45 -0.38 -2.57
CA LEU A 65 18.88 -0.79 -1.29
C LEU A 65 19.90 -0.50 -0.21
N PHE A 66 19.47 0.02 0.94
CA PHE A 66 20.41 0.41 1.96
C PHE A 66 19.84 0.30 3.37
N ASP A 67 20.76 0.20 4.31
CA ASP A 67 20.52 0.25 5.75
C ASP A 67 21.75 0.82 6.44
N ILE A 68 21.60 1.37 7.65
CA ILE A 68 22.70 1.98 8.41
C ILE A 68 22.70 1.53 9.86
N GLU A 69 23.91 1.40 10.44
CA GLU A 69 24.07 1.09 11.86
C GLU A 69 24.98 2.15 12.52
N ILE A 70 24.48 2.78 13.57
CA ILE A 70 25.17 3.87 14.24
C ILE A 70 25.44 3.51 15.70
N PHE A 71 26.70 3.39 16.03
CA PHE A 71 27.24 3.20 17.37
C PHE A 71 27.85 4.50 17.90
N LYS A 72 28.22 4.52 19.17
CA LYS A 72 28.83 5.71 19.79
C LYS A 72 30.13 6.14 19.10
N HIS A 73 30.93 5.18 18.69
CA HIS A 73 32.24 5.41 18.05
C HIS A 73 32.36 4.86 16.63
N ASP A 74 31.34 4.17 16.13
CA ASP A 74 31.34 3.56 14.80
C ASP A 74 30.07 3.90 14.02
N SER A 75 30.23 4.02 12.71
CA SER A 75 29.12 4.25 11.78
C SER A 75 29.27 3.37 10.54
N LEU A 76 28.26 2.60 10.24
CA LEU A 76 28.24 1.67 9.11
C LEU A 76 27.13 2.06 8.14
N PHE A 77 27.48 2.19 6.87
CA PHE A 77 26.54 2.43 5.77
C PHE A 77 26.70 1.30 4.77
N ILE A 78 25.64 0.56 4.50
CA ILE A 78 25.65 -0.54 3.54
C ILE A 78 24.65 -0.27 2.45
N PHE A 79 25.12 -0.36 1.20
CA PHE A 79 24.29 -0.24 0.01
C PHE A 79 24.44 -1.48 -0.86
N ARG A 80 23.35 -1.81 -1.57
CA ARG A 80 23.35 -2.89 -2.57
C ARG A 80 22.69 -2.40 -3.84
N ASP A 81 23.38 -2.50 -4.96
CA ASP A 81 22.79 -2.23 -6.26
C ASP A 81 21.76 -3.33 -6.61
N TYR A 82 20.52 -2.94 -6.90
CA TYR A 82 19.46 -3.88 -7.19
C TYR A 82 19.69 -4.69 -8.48
N PHE A 83 20.34 -4.09 -9.50
CA PHE A 83 20.55 -4.72 -10.80
C PHE A 83 21.82 -5.55 -10.86
N THR A 84 22.95 -4.97 -10.43
CA THR A 84 24.27 -5.64 -10.47
C THR A 84 24.49 -6.56 -9.29
N LYS A 85 23.74 -6.38 -8.20
CA LYS A 85 23.90 -7.06 -6.91
C LYS A 85 25.23 -6.75 -6.21
N GLU A 86 25.91 -5.71 -6.64
CA GLU A 86 27.14 -5.22 -6.03
C GLU A 86 26.87 -4.62 -4.65
N TRP A 87 27.78 -4.87 -3.72
CA TRP A 87 27.76 -4.34 -2.37
C TRP A 87 28.73 -3.19 -2.19
N PHE A 88 28.32 -2.15 -1.47
CA PHE A 88 29.14 -1.04 -1.03
C PHE A 88 29.05 -0.96 0.48
N ILE A 89 30.17 -1.16 1.16
CA ILE A 89 30.27 -1.21 2.62
C ILE A 89 31.20 -0.09 3.06
N ILE A 90 30.66 0.92 3.71
CA ILE A 90 31.40 2.12 4.14
C ILE A 90 31.34 2.18 5.66
N ASN A 91 32.50 2.05 6.30
CA ASN A 91 32.61 2.01 7.75
C ASN A 91 33.52 3.14 8.24
N ASN A 92 33.02 4.06 9.04
CA ASN A 92 33.73 5.21 9.62
C ASN A 92 34.45 6.13 8.62
N ASP A 93 34.13 6.06 7.34
CA ASP A 93 34.74 6.88 6.30
C ASP A 93 33.76 7.87 5.67
N LEU A 94 33.78 9.11 6.18
CA LEU A 94 32.96 10.19 5.69
C LEU A 94 33.31 10.61 4.26
N ASP A 95 34.60 10.56 3.90
CA ASP A 95 35.04 11.00 2.58
C ASP A 95 34.69 9.95 1.53
N GLU A 96 34.77 8.66 1.85
CA GLU A 96 34.27 7.59 1.00
C GLU A 96 32.76 7.69 0.82
N LEU A 97 31.98 7.92 1.90
CA LEU A 97 30.54 8.09 1.82
C LEU A 97 30.17 9.32 0.95
N ARG A 98 30.92 10.41 1.04
CA ARG A 98 30.73 11.61 0.21
C ARG A 98 30.99 11.32 -1.27
N LYS A 99 32.07 10.59 -1.59
CA LYS A 99 32.37 10.16 -2.96
C LYS A 99 31.25 9.27 -3.50
N PHE A 100 30.84 8.26 -2.73
CA PHE A 100 29.74 7.38 -3.07
C PHE A 100 28.44 8.17 -3.32
N TYR A 101 28.06 9.06 -2.40
CA TYR A 101 26.88 9.89 -2.55
C TYR A 101 26.93 10.75 -3.82
N LEU A 102 28.07 11.38 -4.13
CA LEU A 102 28.21 12.20 -5.34
C LEU A 102 28.08 11.37 -6.62
N GLU A 103 28.59 10.15 -6.62
CA GLU A 103 28.50 9.23 -7.76
C GLU A 103 27.08 8.73 -7.98
N TYR A 104 26.34 8.43 -6.90
CA TYR A 104 25.01 7.81 -6.95
C TYR A 104 23.86 8.74 -6.58
N ARG A 105 24.07 10.03 -6.44
CA ARG A 105 23.05 11.01 -5.96
C ARG A 105 21.76 11.06 -6.78
N ASP A 106 21.82 10.65 -8.06
CA ASP A 106 20.66 10.59 -8.94
C ASP A 106 19.98 9.21 -8.95
N SER A 107 20.50 8.27 -8.17
CA SER A 107 19.92 6.94 -7.95
C SER A 107 18.72 7.00 -7.01
N MET A 108 17.92 5.93 -7.02
CA MET A 108 16.82 5.77 -6.07
C MET A 108 17.34 4.97 -4.86
N PHE A 109 17.30 5.60 -3.69
CA PHE A 109 17.66 4.96 -2.41
C PHE A 109 16.41 4.35 -1.78
N ILE A 110 16.42 3.05 -1.53
CA ILE A 110 15.30 2.31 -0.96
C ILE A 110 15.72 1.69 0.37
N GLY A 111 15.00 2.02 1.42
CA GLY A 111 15.18 1.48 2.75
C GLY A 111 13.87 1.07 3.40
N TYR A 112 13.94 0.67 4.64
CA TYR A 112 12.78 0.32 5.46
C TYR A 112 12.70 1.21 6.69
N ASN A 113 11.67 2.06 6.81
CA ASN A 113 11.54 3.14 7.80
C ASN A 113 12.63 4.23 7.67
N ASN A 114 13.32 4.25 6.54
CA ASN A 114 14.46 5.12 6.28
C ASN A 114 14.08 6.61 6.24
N ALA A 115 12.85 6.97 5.89
CA ALA A 115 12.40 8.36 5.89
C ALA A 115 12.41 8.96 7.30
N SER A 116 12.18 8.15 8.33
CA SER A 116 12.14 8.58 9.73
C SER A 116 13.52 8.63 10.37
N TYR A 117 14.47 7.81 9.93
CA TYR A 117 15.75 7.63 10.59
C TYR A 117 16.93 7.72 9.62
N ASP A 118 17.19 6.69 8.80
CA ASP A 118 18.41 6.52 8.00
C ASP A 118 18.72 7.70 7.09
N ASN A 119 17.71 8.19 6.38
CA ASN A 119 17.85 9.34 5.49
C ASN A 119 18.33 10.59 6.24
N ASN A 120 17.87 10.79 7.45
CA ASN A 120 18.21 11.97 8.25
C ASN A 120 19.63 11.85 8.81
N VAL A 121 19.97 10.69 9.35
CA VAL A 121 21.32 10.42 9.85
C VAL A 121 22.35 10.52 8.72
N MET A 122 22.11 9.87 7.59
CA MET A 122 23.01 9.92 6.44
C MET A 122 23.20 11.35 5.91
N ARG A 123 22.12 12.12 5.75
CA ARG A 123 22.21 13.55 5.33
C ARG A 123 23.07 14.36 6.27
N GLY A 124 22.83 14.24 7.57
CA GLY A 124 23.59 15.00 8.55
C GLY A 124 25.05 14.58 8.61
N TYR A 125 25.34 13.29 8.51
CA TYR A 125 26.72 12.80 8.49
C TYR A 125 27.48 13.31 7.25
N LEU A 126 26.85 13.27 6.07
CA LEU A 126 27.39 13.89 4.84
C LEU A 126 27.68 15.39 5.01
N GLN A 127 26.92 16.10 5.85
CA GLN A 127 27.14 17.51 6.20
C GLN A 127 28.19 17.71 7.31
N GLY A 128 28.83 16.64 7.78
CA GLY A 128 29.87 16.68 8.82
C GLY A 128 29.35 16.73 10.25
N LYS A 129 28.07 16.39 10.48
CA LYS A 129 27.49 16.26 11.84
C LYS A 129 27.84 14.92 12.45
N ASN A 130 27.85 14.85 13.78
CA ASN A 130 28.07 13.60 14.50
C ASN A 130 26.87 12.65 14.36
N ALA A 131 27.08 11.49 13.75
CA ALA A 131 26.01 10.52 13.45
C ALA A 131 25.33 9.98 14.72
N TYR A 132 26.11 9.66 15.77
CA TYR A 132 25.57 9.14 17.02
C TYR A 132 24.69 10.17 17.75
N GLN A 133 25.14 11.41 17.86
CA GLN A 133 24.31 12.47 18.48
C GLN A 133 23.01 12.69 17.70
N MET A 134 23.05 12.60 16.38
CA MET A 134 21.86 12.69 15.54
C MET A 134 20.94 11.50 15.76
N SER A 135 21.48 10.28 15.80
CA SER A 135 20.74 9.06 16.10
C SER A 135 19.99 9.17 17.43
N LYS A 136 20.71 9.55 18.51
CA LYS A 136 20.11 9.76 19.84
C LYS A 136 18.99 10.81 19.80
N THR A 137 19.25 11.96 19.17
CA THR A 137 18.23 13.01 19.05
C THR A 137 16.97 12.53 18.32
N ILE A 138 17.10 11.72 17.26
CA ILE A 138 15.95 11.17 16.54
C ILE A 138 15.18 10.16 17.37
N ILE A 139 15.88 9.29 18.11
CA ILE A 139 15.27 8.23 18.91
C ILE A 139 14.59 8.79 20.16
N GLU A 140 15.24 9.73 20.85
CA GLU A 140 14.83 10.24 22.17
C GLU A 140 13.88 11.44 22.09
N SER A 141 13.77 12.09 20.93
CA SER A 141 12.94 13.30 20.80
C SER A 141 11.48 12.99 20.55
N ASP A 142 10.62 13.48 21.42
CA ASP A 142 9.17 13.49 21.21
C ASP A 142 8.73 14.53 20.15
N ASN A 143 9.60 15.48 19.83
CA ASN A 143 9.31 16.55 18.87
C ASN A 143 9.92 16.29 17.50
N ARG A 144 9.27 15.49 16.68
CA ARG A 144 9.70 15.18 15.32
C ARG A 144 9.89 16.42 14.43
N GLY A 145 9.12 17.47 14.66
CA GLY A 145 9.26 18.73 13.91
C GLY A 145 10.58 19.45 14.18
N LEU A 146 11.12 19.33 15.39
CA LEU A 146 12.43 19.88 15.74
C LEU A 146 13.55 19.06 15.07
N VAL A 147 13.42 17.73 15.07
CA VAL A 147 14.37 16.83 14.43
C VAL A 147 14.51 17.16 12.95
N TYR A 148 13.40 17.34 12.22
CA TYR A 148 13.46 17.69 10.80
C TYR A 148 14.11 19.04 10.54
N LYS A 149 13.99 20.02 11.44
CA LYS A 149 14.66 21.32 11.32
C LYS A 149 16.18 21.26 11.52
N MET A 150 16.69 20.23 12.18
CA MET A 150 18.14 20.03 12.37
C MET A 150 18.85 19.60 11.10
N PHE A 151 18.12 19.09 10.11
CA PHE A 151 18.66 18.55 8.87
C PHE A 151 18.28 19.44 7.69
N ASP A 152 19.29 19.97 7.02
CA ASP A 152 19.08 20.68 5.77
C ASP A 152 18.98 19.67 4.62
N SER A 153 17.75 19.21 4.34
CA SER A 153 17.48 18.24 3.28
C SER A 153 17.79 18.77 1.88
N HIS A 154 17.90 20.10 1.72
CA HIS A 154 18.20 20.71 0.43
C HIS A 154 19.69 20.61 0.07
N LYS A 155 20.57 20.57 1.08
CA LYS A 155 22.03 20.42 0.84
C LYS A 155 22.43 19.04 0.39
N THR A 156 21.72 18.01 0.85
CA THR A 156 21.97 16.60 0.53
C THR A 156 20.68 15.91 0.14
N PRO A 157 20.10 16.23 -1.03
CA PRO A 157 18.87 15.63 -1.47
C PRO A 157 19.06 14.12 -1.72
N LEU A 158 18.17 13.31 -1.16
CA LEU A 158 18.09 11.88 -1.42
C LEU A 158 16.74 11.62 -2.14
N PHE A 159 16.83 11.07 -3.33
CA PHE A 159 15.68 10.52 -4.01
C PHE A 159 15.49 9.09 -3.52
N GLY A 160 14.46 8.82 -2.73
CA GLY A 160 14.34 7.52 -2.10
C GLY A 160 12.91 7.11 -1.78
N MET A 161 12.71 5.83 -1.63
CA MET A 161 11.45 5.20 -1.26
C MET A 161 11.57 4.56 0.12
N ASP A 162 10.57 4.73 0.95
CA ASP A 162 10.46 4.07 2.24
C ASP A 162 9.39 2.97 2.16
N LEU A 163 9.84 1.72 2.26
CA LEU A 163 8.94 0.57 2.16
C LEU A 163 8.04 0.37 3.38
N TYR A 164 8.31 1.04 4.50
CA TYR A 164 7.45 1.01 5.68
C TYR A 164 6.13 1.77 5.44
N GLN A 165 6.13 2.82 4.62
CA GLN A 165 4.94 3.67 4.41
C GLN A 165 3.74 2.91 3.86
N ASP A 166 3.97 1.90 3.03
CA ASP A 166 2.92 1.06 2.43
C ASP A 166 2.53 -0.13 3.34
N ASN A 167 3.17 -0.29 4.49
CA ASN A 167 3.05 -1.48 5.37
C ASN A 167 3.04 -1.14 6.85
N LYS A 168 2.38 -0.08 7.21
CA LYS A 168 2.27 0.36 8.63
C LYS A 168 1.78 -0.78 9.51
N GLY A 169 2.54 -1.08 10.55
CA GLY A 169 2.21 -2.06 11.57
C GLY A 169 3.12 -3.28 11.64
N PHE A 170 4.04 -3.47 10.68
CA PHE A 170 5.04 -4.55 10.75
C PHE A 170 6.46 -3.99 10.69
N SER A 171 7.34 -4.50 11.54
CA SER A 171 8.79 -4.23 11.46
C SER A 171 9.44 -5.02 10.32
N LEU A 172 10.64 -4.64 9.92
CA LEU A 172 11.42 -5.39 8.93
C LEU A 172 11.65 -6.84 9.38
N LYS A 173 11.88 -7.07 10.68
CA LYS A 173 12.07 -8.41 11.26
C LYS A 173 10.80 -9.28 11.16
N GLU A 174 9.60 -8.70 11.34
CA GLU A 174 8.36 -9.42 11.11
C GLU A 174 8.19 -9.79 9.64
N HIS A 175 8.51 -8.87 8.71
CA HIS A 175 8.52 -9.20 7.28
C HIS A 175 9.53 -10.30 6.97
N SER A 176 10.74 -10.23 7.52
CA SER A 176 11.75 -11.27 7.37
C SER A 176 11.26 -12.61 7.87
N ALA A 177 10.57 -12.62 9.03
CA ALA A 177 9.96 -13.83 9.57
C ALA A 177 8.92 -14.44 8.62
N PHE A 178 8.00 -13.63 8.10
CA PHE A 178 6.99 -14.09 7.14
C PHE A 178 7.62 -14.59 5.82
N LEU A 179 8.71 -13.98 5.37
CA LEU A 179 9.39 -14.33 4.12
C LEU A 179 10.35 -15.52 4.23
N GLY A 180 10.57 -16.03 5.44
CA GLY A 180 11.54 -17.10 5.66
C GLY A 180 13.00 -16.62 5.64
N ILE A 181 13.25 -15.31 5.74
CA ILE A 181 14.58 -14.70 5.81
C ILE A 181 15.09 -14.78 7.25
N ASN A 182 16.41 -14.72 7.42
CA ASN A 182 17.03 -14.67 8.74
C ASN A 182 16.54 -13.43 9.52
N ILE A 183 16.18 -13.63 10.81
CA ILE A 183 15.65 -12.60 11.70
C ILE A 183 16.59 -12.31 12.88
N LYS A 184 17.85 -12.74 12.80
CA LYS A 184 18.82 -12.46 13.88
C LYS A 184 18.95 -10.96 14.10
N GLU A 185 19.00 -10.58 15.38
CA GLU A 185 19.32 -9.23 15.82
C GLU A 185 20.81 -9.13 16.17
N THR A 186 21.36 -7.92 16.20
CA THR A 186 22.73 -7.72 16.67
C THR A 186 22.83 -7.93 18.17
N GLU A 187 23.93 -8.53 18.60
CA GLU A 187 24.27 -8.67 20.02
C GLU A 187 25.17 -7.54 20.51
N VAL A 188 25.56 -6.63 19.60
CA VAL A 188 26.46 -5.50 19.90
C VAL A 188 25.66 -4.34 20.49
N ASP A 189 26.08 -3.83 21.64
CA ASP A 189 25.49 -2.67 22.28
C ASP A 189 25.80 -1.38 21.51
N PHE A 190 24.75 -0.67 21.07
CA PHE A 190 24.88 0.58 20.30
C PHE A 190 25.51 1.74 21.11
N ASP A 191 25.40 1.69 22.44
CA ASP A 191 25.87 2.73 23.37
C ASP A 191 27.24 2.42 23.98
N MET A 192 27.88 1.37 23.51
CA MET A 192 29.20 0.95 23.99
C MET A 192 30.22 2.09 23.95
N ASP A 193 30.92 2.35 25.06
CA ASP A 193 31.86 3.47 25.21
C ASP A 193 33.28 3.12 24.77
N ARG A 194 33.41 2.41 23.66
CA ARG A 194 34.65 2.12 22.93
C ARG A 194 34.35 1.84 21.46
N PRO A 195 35.34 1.97 20.57
CA PRO A 195 35.20 1.47 19.21
C PRO A 195 34.92 -0.04 19.17
N LEU A 196 34.23 -0.49 18.15
CA LEU A 196 34.01 -1.91 17.88
C LEU A 196 35.30 -2.63 17.58
N THR A 197 35.45 -3.84 18.09
CA THR A 197 36.54 -4.75 17.67
C THR A 197 36.30 -5.20 16.23
N ASP A 198 37.33 -5.74 15.58
CA ASP A 198 37.22 -6.20 14.19
C ASP A 198 36.19 -7.34 14.07
N GLU A 199 36.10 -8.25 15.06
CA GLU A 199 35.09 -9.30 15.12
C GLU A 199 33.66 -8.72 15.25
N GLU A 200 33.47 -7.70 16.11
CA GLU A 200 32.18 -7.01 16.26
C GLU A 200 31.79 -6.26 14.97
N LYS A 201 32.76 -5.65 14.27
CA LYS A 201 32.52 -5.02 12.96
C LYS A 201 32.07 -6.03 11.91
N GLU A 202 32.77 -7.18 11.82
CA GLU A 202 32.36 -8.24 10.89
C GLU A 202 30.94 -8.77 11.18
N LYS A 203 30.61 -8.99 12.45
CA LYS A 203 29.24 -9.39 12.86
C LYS A 203 28.21 -8.33 12.49
N ASN A 204 28.55 -7.05 12.72
CA ASN A 204 27.66 -5.94 12.40
C ASN A 204 27.45 -5.76 10.90
N VAL A 205 28.50 -5.91 10.10
CA VAL A 205 28.37 -5.91 8.62
C VAL A 205 27.46 -7.04 8.16
N ALA A 206 27.68 -8.26 8.66
CA ALA A 206 26.82 -9.40 8.30
C ALA A 206 25.36 -9.21 8.72
N TYR A 207 25.13 -8.57 9.85
CA TYR A 207 23.80 -8.21 10.34
C TYR A 207 23.12 -7.18 9.43
N CYS A 208 23.75 -6.05 9.18
CA CYS A 208 23.23 -4.98 8.32
C CYS A 208 23.01 -5.46 6.88
N MET A 209 23.94 -6.28 6.33
CA MET A 209 23.73 -6.92 5.02
C MET A 209 22.47 -7.78 4.98
N ASN A 210 22.16 -8.51 6.06
CA ASN A 210 20.93 -9.29 6.13
C ASN A 210 19.68 -8.38 6.10
N ASP A 211 19.71 -7.22 6.74
CA ASP A 211 18.61 -6.27 6.73
C ASP A 211 18.44 -5.60 5.36
N VAL A 212 19.52 -5.31 4.65
CA VAL A 212 19.47 -4.88 3.24
C VAL A 212 18.87 -5.97 2.34
N LEU A 213 19.22 -7.26 2.53
CA LEU A 213 18.61 -8.37 1.79
C LEU A 213 17.12 -8.54 2.11
N ALA A 214 16.72 -8.33 3.35
CA ALA A 214 15.31 -8.34 3.75
C ALA A 214 14.55 -7.18 3.09
N THR A 215 15.16 -6.00 3.03
CA THR A 215 14.64 -4.83 2.33
C THR A 215 14.51 -5.10 0.83
N GLU A 216 15.50 -5.77 0.20
CA GLU A 216 15.44 -6.18 -1.21
C GLU A 216 14.24 -7.11 -1.47
N LYS A 217 14.06 -8.14 -0.66
CA LYS A 217 12.93 -9.05 -0.80
C LYS A 217 11.59 -8.34 -0.60
N ARG A 218 11.54 -7.40 0.31
CA ARG A 218 10.35 -6.57 0.52
C ARG A 218 10.09 -5.64 -0.66
N PHE A 219 11.13 -5.06 -1.25
CA PHE A 219 11.04 -4.25 -2.46
C PHE A 219 10.51 -5.08 -3.64
N GLU A 220 11.04 -6.29 -3.86
CA GLU A 220 10.56 -7.20 -4.91
C GLU A 220 9.05 -7.49 -4.82
N GLN A 221 8.51 -7.58 -3.61
CA GLN A 221 7.06 -7.72 -3.40
C GLN A 221 6.28 -6.45 -3.71
N ASN A 222 6.89 -5.28 -3.51
CA ASN A 222 6.28 -3.97 -3.73
C ASN A 222 6.59 -3.36 -5.10
N ILE A 223 7.40 -3.99 -5.92
CA ILE A 223 7.83 -3.46 -7.23
C ILE A 223 6.64 -3.10 -8.12
N GLY A 224 5.54 -3.87 -8.02
CA GLY A 224 4.31 -3.57 -8.73
C GLY A 224 3.71 -2.21 -8.40
N MET A 225 3.83 -1.75 -7.15
CA MET A 225 3.38 -0.42 -6.74
C MET A 225 4.26 0.68 -7.33
N LEU A 226 5.58 0.50 -7.32
CA LEU A 226 6.51 1.43 -7.95
C LEU A 226 6.24 1.54 -9.45
N LEU A 227 6.06 0.40 -10.13
CA LEU A 227 5.73 0.36 -11.55
C LEU A 227 4.40 1.05 -11.85
N ALA A 228 3.39 0.88 -11.00
CA ALA A 228 2.11 1.56 -11.11
C ALA A 228 2.26 3.09 -11.01
N LYS A 229 2.97 3.58 -9.99
CA LYS A 229 3.25 5.02 -9.81
C LYS A 229 4.06 5.58 -11.00
N ALA A 230 5.06 4.83 -11.46
CA ALA A 230 5.88 5.24 -12.59
C ALA A 230 5.10 5.32 -13.90
N THR A 231 4.19 4.39 -14.13
CA THR A 231 3.29 4.41 -15.28
C THR A 231 2.43 5.67 -15.27
N ILE A 232 1.85 6.02 -14.13
CA ILE A 232 1.07 7.26 -13.98
C ILE A 232 1.96 8.49 -14.19
N ALA A 233 3.15 8.52 -13.61
CA ALA A 233 4.08 9.63 -13.80
C ALA A 233 4.46 9.81 -15.28
N LEU A 234 4.67 8.72 -16.00
CA LEU A 234 4.94 8.72 -17.45
C LEU A 234 3.74 9.24 -18.25
N MET A 235 2.53 8.76 -17.97
CA MET A 235 1.30 9.15 -18.68
C MET A 235 1.03 10.67 -18.55
N PHE A 236 1.33 11.27 -17.40
CA PHE A 236 0.96 12.65 -17.06
C PHE A 236 2.13 13.62 -16.94
N ASP A 237 3.33 13.25 -17.43
CA ASP A 237 4.55 14.08 -17.36
C ASP A 237 4.86 14.59 -15.94
N MET A 238 4.66 13.74 -14.94
CA MET A 238 4.91 14.09 -13.54
C MET A 238 6.41 14.00 -13.22
N ASP A 239 6.84 14.73 -12.20
CA ASP A 239 8.24 14.71 -11.74
C ASP A 239 8.57 13.38 -11.03
N LYS A 240 9.85 12.97 -11.06
CA LYS A 240 10.31 11.75 -10.36
C LYS A 240 10.02 11.80 -8.85
N THR A 241 10.05 12.99 -8.26
CA THR A 241 9.74 13.17 -6.83
C THR A 241 8.28 12.86 -6.50
N ASP A 242 7.41 12.84 -7.49
CA ASP A 242 6.01 12.45 -7.30
C ASP A 242 5.84 10.97 -7.00
N LEU A 243 6.80 10.14 -7.41
CA LEU A 243 6.83 8.71 -7.07
C LEU A 243 6.94 8.48 -5.55
N LEU A 244 7.51 9.45 -4.82
CA LEU A 244 7.66 9.41 -3.37
C LEU A 244 6.37 9.80 -2.62
N GLN A 245 5.40 10.36 -3.33
CA GLN A 245 4.11 10.74 -2.74
C GLN A 245 3.31 9.51 -2.32
N THR A 246 2.48 9.68 -1.29
CA THR A 246 1.44 8.69 -1.02
C THR A 246 0.50 8.56 -2.22
N ASN A 247 -0.15 7.42 -2.39
CA ASN A 247 -1.09 7.21 -3.49
C ASN A 247 -2.18 8.29 -3.53
N ALA A 248 -2.65 8.73 -2.36
CA ALA A 248 -3.65 9.78 -2.22
C ALA A 248 -3.14 11.14 -2.71
N ASN A 249 -1.92 11.52 -2.35
CA ASN A 249 -1.32 12.80 -2.80
C ASN A 249 -0.97 12.77 -4.29
N LEU A 250 -0.44 11.64 -4.79
CA LEU A 250 -0.19 11.44 -6.22
C LEU A 250 -1.49 11.61 -7.03
N THR A 251 -2.58 11.01 -6.56
CA THR A 251 -3.91 11.12 -7.20
C THR A 251 -4.43 12.55 -7.18
N ALA A 252 -4.32 13.25 -6.05
CA ALA A 252 -4.71 14.65 -5.94
C ALA A 252 -3.93 15.54 -6.92
N LYS A 253 -2.62 15.34 -7.00
CA LYS A 253 -1.74 16.08 -7.93
C LYS A 253 -2.09 15.80 -9.39
N LEU A 254 -2.31 14.54 -9.75
CA LEU A 254 -2.73 14.11 -11.09
C LEU A 254 -4.02 14.82 -11.52
N LEU A 255 -5.00 14.87 -10.62
CA LEU A 255 -6.29 15.53 -10.89
C LEU A 255 -6.24 17.05 -10.69
N GLY A 256 -5.09 17.60 -10.23
CA GLY A 256 -4.91 19.02 -9.96
C GLY A 256 -5.75 19.55 -8.81
N ALA A 257 -6.21 18.67 -7.93
CA ALA A 257 -7.04 19.05 -6.80
C ALA A 257 -6.23 19.78 -5.73
N THR A 258 -6.83 20.85 -5.19
CA THR A 258 -6.28 21.63 -4.08
C THR A 258 -7.28 21.66 -2.94
N LYS A 259 -6.80 21.49 -1.71
CA LYS A 259 -7.68 21.49 -0.54
C LYS A 259 -8.45 22.81 -0.43
N GLN A 260 -9.74 22.69 -0.22
CA GLN A 260 -10.66 23.78 0.05
C GLN A 260 -11.23 23.63 1.47
N GLU A 261 -11.90 24.66 1.96
CA GLU A 261 -12.72 24.56 3.16
C GLU A 261 -13.93 23.64 2.91
N VAL A 262 -14.43 23.02 3.98
CA VAL A 262 -15.65 22.20 3.92
C VAL A 262 -16.82 23.11 3.58
N ARG A 263 -17.62 22.72 2.59
CA ARG A 263 -18.77 23.48 2.12
C ARG A 263 -19.93 23.37 3.10
N PRO A 264 -20.82 24.37 3.16
CA PRO A 264 -21.94 24.40 4.10
C PRO A 264 -23.00 23.32 3.82
N ASP A 265 -23.03 22.76 2.59
CA ASP A 265 -24.00 21.74 2.14
C ASP A 265 -23.70 20.31 2.64
N LEU A 266 -22.85 20.16 3.66
CA LEU A 266 -22.38 18.85 4.12
C LEU A 266 -23.54 17.91 4.49
N THR A 267 -24.55 18.41 5.20
CA THR A 267 -25.69 17.67 5.74
C THR A 267 -26.98 17.83 4.93
N ASP A 268 -26.93 18.51 3.79
CA ASP A 268 -28.13 18.72 2.96
C ASP A 268 -28.76 17.38 2.56
N PRO A 269 -30.11 17.32 2.40
CA PRO A 269 -30.79 16.13 1.92
C PRO A 269 -30.23 15.57 0.61
N LEU A 270 -30.38 14.26 0.42
CA LEU A 270 -29.97 13.59 -0.82
C LEU A 270 -31.05 13.74 -1.87
N GLU A 271 -30.66 14.17 -3.07
CA GLU A 271 -31.51 14.10 -4.25
C GLU A 271 -31.28 12.78 -4.99
N LEU A 272 -32.34 12.01 -5.21
CA LEU A 272 -32.28 10.76 -5.94
C LEU A 272 -32.08 11.03 -7.44
N ASP A 273 -31.04 10.42 -8.02
CA ASP A 273 -30.85 10.45 -9.47
C ASP A 273 -32.02 9.75 -10.19
N LYS A 274 -32.52 10.34 -11.28
CA LYS A 274 -33.68 9.87 -12.04
C LYS A 274 -33.51 8.45 -12.61
N ARG A 275 -32.29 7.95 -12.70
CA ARG A 275 -31.97 6.59 -13.15
C ARG A 275 -32.24 5.55 -12.09
N LEU A 276 -32.26 5.94 -10.80
CA LEU A 276 -32.54 5.07 -9.66
C LEU A 276 -34.00 5.14 -9.30
N ASN A 277 -34.59 4.01 -8.91
CA ASN A 277 -35.98 3.92 -8.45
C ASN A 277 -36.03 2.97 -7.26
N ILE A 278 -36.28 3.50 -6.07
CA ILE A 278 -36.32 2.72 -4.83
C ILE A 278 -37.78 2.52 -4.43
N ASN A 279 -38.25 1.28 -4.53
CA ASN A 279 -39.64 0.90 -4.20
C ASN A 279 -39.79 0.49 -2.73
N THR A 280 -38.71 0.03 -2.09
CA THR A 280 -38.70 -0.35 -0.68
C THR A 280 -38.77 0.89 0.19
N LYS A 281 -39.96 1.13 0.80
CA LYS A 281 -40.27 2.36 1.51
C LYS A 281 -39.27 2.68 2.63
N GLU A 282 -38.93 1.70 3.45
CA GLU A 282 -38.03 1.86 4.59
C GLU A 282 -36.64 2.31 4.12
N ILE A 283 -36.14 1.75 3.00
CA ILE A 283 -34.85 2.14 2.44
C ILE A 283 -34.98 3.54 1.81
N ALA A 284 -36.04 3.82 1.06
CA ALA A 284 -36.24 5.14 0.47
C ALA A 284 -36.29 6.24 1.55
N GLU A 285 -36.98 6.02 2.64
CA GLU A 285 -37.10 6.97 3.75
C GLU A 285 -35.78 7.20 4.47
N ALA A 286 -34.92 6.18 4.56
CA ALA A 286 -33.61 6.32 5.18
C ALA A 286 -32.63 7.20 4.38
N TYR A 287 -32.84 7.39 3.08
CA TYR A 287 -31.98 8.18 2.20
C TYR A 287 -32.59 9.50 1.75
N LEU A 288 -33.91 9.58 1.66
CA LEU A 288 -34.60 10.71 1.08
C LEU A 288 -35.35 11.47 2.19
N ASN A 289 -35.39 12.79 2.10
CA ASN A 289 -36.21 13.67 2.93
C ASN A 289 -35.76 13.90 4.39
N HIS A 290 -34.53 13.57 4.78
CA HIS A 290 -34.02 14.02 6.06
C HIS A 290 -32.57 14.51 5.94
N GLU A 291 -32.14 15.35 6.88
CA GLU A 291 -30.76 15.76 7.03
C GLU A 291 -29.95 14.60 7.62
N PHE A 292 -28.76 14.38 7.05
CA PHE A 292 -27.87 13.35 7.55
C PHE A 292 -27.11 13.85 8.77
N GLU A 293 -26.98 12.98 9.77
CA GLU A 293 -26.22 13.28 10.95
C GLU A 293 -24.74 12.84 10.79
N LEU A 294 -23.86 13.55 11.48
CA LEU A 294 -22.47 13.15 11.59
C LEU A 294 -22.34 12.12 12.72
N ASN A 295 -21.63 11.02 12.44
CA ASN A 295 -21.28 10.05 13.47
C ASN A 295 -20.22 10.62 14.44
N GLU A 296 -19.82 9.84 15.47
CA GLU A 296 -18.81 10.21 16.46
C GLU A 296 -17.46 10.61 15.85
N ASP A 297 -17.12 10.06 14.67
CA ASP A 297 -15.92 10.41 13.90
C ASP A 297 -16.08 11.67 13.04
N GLY A 298 -17.22 12.36 13.10
CA GLY A 298 -17.52 13.53 12.28
C GLY A 298 -17.75 13.22 10.80
N LYS A 299 -18.18 11.99 10.47
CA LYS A 299 -18.48 11.55 9.10
C LYS A 299 -19.96 11.34 8.92
N LEU A 300 -20.44 11.67 7.73
CA LEU A 300 -21.80 11.32 7.33
C LEU A 300 -21.96 9.80 7.24
N ASN A 301 -23.08 9.29 7.73
CA ASN A 301 -23.37 7.87 7.72
C ASN A 301 -24.87 7.61 7.57
N VAL A 302 -25.21 6.51 6.90
CA VAL A 302 -26.53 5.88 6.97
C VAL A 302 -26.39 4.64 7.82
N SER A 303 -27.24 4.47 8.80
CA SER A 303 -27.32 3.27 9.61
C SER A 303 -28.73 2.72 9.50
N LEU A 304 -28.90 1.70 8.67
CA LEU A 304 -30.17 1.03 8.44
C LEU A 304 -29.95 -0.48 8.43
N GLU A 305 -30.78 -1.20 9.14
CA GLU A 305 -30.94 -2.64 9.00
C GLU A 305 -32.32 -2.90 8.42
N TYR A 306 -32.39 -3.52 7.24
CA TYR A 306 -33.59 -3.89 6.55
C TYR A 306 -33.68 -5.40 6.44
N THR A 307 -34.80 -5.97 6.90
CA THR A 307 -35.12 -7.40 6.75
C THR A 307 -36.35 -7.57 5.89
N ASP A 308 -36.26 -8.36 4.84
CA ASP A 308 -37.37 -8.64 3.96
C ASP A 308 -38.33 -9.73 4.52
N GLU A 309 -39.40 -10.00 3.80
CA GLU A 309 -40.44 -10.99 4.15
C GLU A 309 -39.90 -12.43 4.17
N ASP A 310 -38.78 -12.70 3.45
CA ASP A 310 -38.12 -14.00 3.42
C ASP A 310 -37.07 -14.15 4.55
N GLY A 311 -36.95 -13.11 5.40
CA GLY A 311 -35.98 -13.06 6.50
C GLY A 311 -34.52 -12.78 6.07
N TYR A 312 -34.33 -12.29 4.84
CA TYR A 312 -33.00 -11.86 4.39
C TYR A 312 -32.73 -10.43 4.87
N THR A 313 -31.64 -10.28 5.63
CA THR A 313 -31.26 -8.99 6.22
C THR A 313 -30.13 -8.32 5.45
N MET A 314 -30.30 -7.05 5.14
CA MET A 314 -29.30 -6.15 4.58
C MET A 314 -28.96 -5.03 5.57
N ILE A 315 -27.69 -4.78 5.76
CA ILE A 315 -27.15 -3.73 6.64
C ILE A 315 -26.51 -2.66 5.78
N PHE A 316 -26.98 -1.44 5.90
CA PHE A 316 -26.45 -0.25 5.24
C PHE A 316 -25.61 0.52 6.25
N GLY A 317 -24.39 0.83 5.90
CA GLY A 317 -23.44 1.49 6.79
C GLY A 317 -22.55 2.51 6.08
N SER A 318 -21.42 2.84 6.65
CA SER A 318 -20.49 3.86 6.12
C SER A 318 -19.78 3.47 4.81
N GLY A 319 -19.91 2.23 4.37
CA GLY A 319 -19.31 1.70 3.14
C GLY A 319 -20.36 1.22 2.15
N GLY A 320 -20.51 -0.09 2.02
CA GLY A 320 -21.49 -0.74 1.13
C GLY A 320 -22.70 -1.31 1.84
N VAL A 321 -23.51 -2.05 1.10
CA VAL A 321 -24.58 -2.90 1.64
C VAL A 321 -23.98 -4.28 1.93
N HIS A 322 -24.28 -4.79 3.13
CA HIS A 322 -23.83 -6.10 3.55
C HIS A 322 -24.99 -6.93 4.08
N GLY A 323 -25.13 -8.13 3.59
CA GLY A 323 -26.11 -9.10 4.06
C GLY A 323 -25.65 -10.51 3.74
N ALA A 324 -25.95 -11.46 4.60
CA ALA A 324 -25.62 -12.86 4.33
C ALA A 324 -26.47 -13.81 5.17
N LYS A 325 -26.82 -14.95 4.60
CA LYS A 325 -27.30 -16.07 5.40
C LYS A 325 -26.16 -16.55 6.29
N ALA A 326 -26.28 -16.39 7.61
CA ALA A 326 -25.26 -16.80 8.57
C ALA A 326 -25.14 -18.34 8.64
N SER A 327 -23.89 -18.84 8.76
CA SER A 327 -23.58 -20.27 8.88
C SER A 327 -24.26 -21.11 7.79
N TYR A 328 -24.16 -20.68 6.54
CA TYR A 328 -24.87 -21.24 5.40
C TYR A 328 -23.95 -22.04 4.46
N ILE A 329 -24.47 -23.14 3.97
CA ILE A 329 -23.81 -23.98 2.97
C ILE A 329 -24.77 -24.18 1.80
N HIS A 330 -24.28 -23.98 0.58
CA HIS A 330 -25.00 -24.32 -0.63
C HIS A 330 -24.09 -25.15 -1.56
N ILE A 331 -24.63 -26.26 -2.04
CA ILE A 331 -24.02 -27.12 -3.05
C ILE A 331 -25.00 -27.16 -4.23
N GLY A 332 -24.60 -26.58 -5.32
CA GLY A 332 -25.40 -26.37 -6.53
C GLY A 332 -24.95 -25.10 -7.25
N MET A 333 -25.29 -25.00 -8.54
CA MET A 333 -24.91 -23.82 -9.33
C MET A 333 -25.70 -22.59 -8.90
N PHE A 334 -24.98 -21.47 -8.73
CA PHE A 334 -25.59 -20.16 -8.47
C PHE A 334 -24.77 -19.04 -9.09
N PRO A 335 -25.41 -17.94 -9.54
CA PRO A 335 -24.76 -16.76 -10.02
C PRO A 335 -24.37 -15.80 -8.87
N MET A 336 -23.30 -15.03 -9.11
CA MET A 336 -22.97 -13.82 -8.41
C MET A 336 -22.84 -12.70 -9.43
N ARG A 337 -23.66 -11.66 -9.29
CA ARG A 337 -23.62 -10.49 -10.16
C ARG A 337 -22.84 -9.38 -9.43
N ASP A 338 -21.77 -8.88 -10.07
CA ASP A 338 -20.77 -7.99 -9.48
C ASP A 338 -20.60 -6.74 -10.35
N TRP A 339 -20.75 -5.55 -9.77
CA TRP A 339 -20.54 -4.29 -10.47
C TRP A 339 -19.06 -4.05 -10.75
N GLY A 340 -18.69 -3.96 -12.01
CA GLY A 340 -17.34 -3.67 -12.46
C GLY A 340 -16.86 -2.30 -11.95
N SER A 341 -15.98 -2.28 -10.93
CA SER A 341 -15.45 -1.02 -10.36
C SER A 341 -16.57 -0.06 -9.90
N LEU A 342 -17.48 -0.51 -9.05
CA LEU A 342 -18.69 0.24 -8.63
C LEU A 342 -18.38 1.71 -8.28
N TYR A 343 -17.51 1.98 -7.30
CA TYR A 343 -17.25 3.35 -6.85
C TYR A 343 -16.59 4.24 -7.93
N PRO A 344 -15.56 3.79 -8.67
CA PRO A 344 -15.03 4.56 -9.80
C PRO A 344 -16.08 4.94 -10.84
N ASN A 345 -16.91 3.99 -11.24
CA ASN A 345 -17.99 4.25 -12.23
C ASN A 345 -19.10 5.13 -11.64
N THR A 346 -19.49 4.92 -10.39
CA THR A 346 -20.46 5.79 -9.70
C THR A 346 -19.98 7.23 -9.64
N MET A 347 -18.69 7.45 -9.31
CA MET A 347 -18.11 8.79 -9.28
C MET A 347 -18.19 9.51 -10.63
N GLU A 348 -17.94 8.78 -11.71
CA GLU A 348 -17.97 9.34 -13.08
C GLU A 348 -19.39 9.51 -13.58
N GLN A 349 -20.21 8.45 -13.54
CA GLN A 349 -21.54 8.42 -14.14
C GLN A 349 -22.56 9.31 -13.41
N PHE A 350 -22.38 9.53 -12.11
CA PHE A 350 -23.26 10.35 -11.28
C PHE A 350 -22.65 11.71 -10.90
N ASN A 351 -21.55 12.12 -11.55
CA ASN A 351 -20.85 13.40 -11.31
C ASN A 351 -20.47 13.63 -9.84
N LEU A 352 -20.03 12.56 -9.16
CA LEU A 352 -19.66 12.59 -7.75
C LEU A 352 -18.13 12.70 -7.53
N LEU A 353 -17.42 13.23 -8.52
CA LEU A 353 -16.02 13.57 -8.36
C LEU A 353 -15.85 14.70 -7.33
N SER A 354 -14.72 14.70 -6.60
CA SER A 354 -14.44 15.78 -5.66
C SER A 354 -14.55 17.15 -6.35
N ARG A 355 -15.31 18.05 -5.75
CA ARG A 355 -15.52 19.43 -6.22
C ARG A 355 -14.27 20.31 -6.10
N ASN A 356 -13.19 19.76 -5.53
CA ASN A 356 -11.88 20.40 -5.45
C ASN A 356 -11.03 20.15 -6.72
N ILE A 357 -11.51 19.35 -7.65
CA ILE A 357 -10.89 19.15 -8.95
C ILE A 357 -11.25 20.35 -9.86
N PRO A 358 -10.27 21.04 -10.48
CA PRO A 358 -10.55 22.11 -11.41
C PRO A 358 -11.40 21.62 -12.61
N LYS A 359 -12.31 22.47 -13.10
CA LYS A 359 -13.23 22.13 -14.21
C LYS A 359 -12.50 21.68 -15.48
N ASP A 360 -11.36 22.30 -15.77
CA ASP A 360 -10.51 21.96 -16.91
C ASP A 360 -9.78 20.61 -16.79
N LYS A 361 -9.80 19.98 -15.59
CA LYS A 361 -9.13 18.71 -15.32
C LYS A 361 -10.09 17.58 -14.94
N ILE A 362 -11.36 17.86 -14.79
CA ILE A 362 -12.35 16.87 -14.33
C ILE A 362 -12.44 15.66 -15.28
N HIS A 363 -12.27 15.90 -16.58
CA HIS A 363 -12.29 14.85 -17.63
C HIS A 363 -11.18 13.80 -17.45
N ARG A 364 -10.06 14.15 -16.78
CA ARG A 364 -8.92 13.22 -16.61
C ARG A 364 -9.29 11.92 -15.93
N TYR A 365 -10.28 11.95 -15.03
CA TYR A 365 -10.72 10.76 -14.33
C TYR A 365 -11.46 9.79 -15.26
N GLY A 366 -12.41 10.30 -16.05
CA GLY A 366 -13.12 9.53 -17.07
C GLY A 366 -12.18 9.00 -18.16
N ASP A 367 -11.21 9.81 -18.60
CA ASP A 367 -10.18 9.39 -19.56
C ASP A 367 -9.34 8.22 -19.02
N LEU A 368 -8.95 8.25 -17.74
CA LEU A 368 -8.26 7.14 -17.09
C LEU A 368 -9.11 5.89 -17.04
N LEU A 369 -10.38 6.04 -16.66
CA LEU A 369 -11.31 4.91 -16.58
C LEU A 369 -11.47 4.25 -17.96
N LYS A 370 -11.66 5.05 -19.00
CA LYS A 370 -11.75 4.57 -20.40
C LYS A 370 -10.46 3.88 -20.84
N GLN A 371 -9.30 4.51 -20.64
CA GLN A 371 -8.01 3.93 -21.02
C GLN A 371 -7.76 2.58 -20.32
N ARG A 372 -8.18 2.44 -19.05
CA ARG A 372 -8.08 1.18 -18.35
C ARG A 372 -8.96 0.09 -18.96
N MET A 373 -10.20 0.44 -19.35
CA MET A 373 -11.12 -0.51 -19.97
C MET A 373 -10.62 -0.90 -21.37
N ASP A 374 -10.20 0.06 -22.17
CA ASP A 374 -9.63 -0.19 -23.49
C ASP A 374 -8.43 -1.14 -23.39
N ALA A 375 -7.49 -0.88 -22.47
CA ALA A 375 -6.34 -1.75 -22.25
C ALA A 375 -6.73 -3.16 -21.75
N LYS A 376 -7.74 -3.27 -20.86
CA LYS A 376 -8.21 -4.55 -20.32
C LYS A 376 -8.78 -5.47 -21.42
N TYR A 377 -9.40 -4.90 -22.44
CA TYR A 377 -10.07 -5.66 -23.49
C TYR A 377 -9.35 -5.63 -24.84
N SER A 378 -8.19 -4.96 -24.96
CA SER A 378 -7.40 -4.90 -26.21
C SER A 378 -6.85 -6.26 -26.65
N GLY A 379 -6.58 -7.15 -25.71
CA GLY A 379 -5.83 -8.40 -25.98
C GLY A 379 -4.33 -8.19 -26.21
N GLU A 380 -3.83 -6.96 -26.14
CA GLU A 380 -2.41 -6.64 -26.35
C GLU A 380 -1.59 -6.92 -25.09
N GLU A 381 -0.43 -7.55 -25.23
CA GLU A 381 0.48 -7.81 -24.13
C GLU A 381 1.30 -6.59 -23.72
N VAL A 382 1.54 -5.69 -24.68
CA VAL A 382 2.38 -4.50 -24.51
C VAL A 382 1.63 -3.25 -24.98
N ALA A 383 1.62 -2.23 -24.13
CA ALA A 383 1.10 -0.90 -24.45
C ALA A 383 2.27 0.07 -24.68
N ASN A 384 2.11 1.00 -25.64
CA ASN A 384 3.06 2.08 -25.86
C ASN A 384 2.57 3.35 -25.16
N ILE A 385 3.34 3.84 -24.18
CA ILE A 385 3.06 5.08 -23.46
C ILE A 385 4.15 6.09 -23.78
N LYS A 386 3.85 7.06 -24.64
CA LYS A 386 4.81 8.12 -25.03
C LYS A 386 6.16 7.58 -25.52
N GLY A 387 6.13 6.51 -26.32
CA GLY A 387 7.34 5.88 -26.87
C GLY A 387 8.04 4.89 -25.93
N VAL A 388 7.45 4.63 -24.75
CA VAL A 388 7.94 3.62 -23.80
C VAL A 388 7.04 2.40 -23.85
N GLU A 389 7.61 1.25 -24.14
CA GLU A 389 6.90 -0.03 -24.08
C GLU A 389 6.69 -0.46 -22.63
N VAL A 390 5.45 -0.69 -22.27
CA VAL A 390 5.01 -1.07 -20.92
C VAL A 390 4.12 -2.30 -21.03
N PRO A 391 4.36 -3.38 -20.27
CA PRO A 391 3.43 -4.50 -20.24
C PRO A 391 2.01 -4.01 -19.90
N THR A 392 1.01 -4.44 -20.67
CA THR A 392 -0.37 -3.96 -20.53
C THR A 392 -0.93 -4.15 -19.14
N TYR A 393 -0.60 -5.25 -18.47
CA TYR A 393 -1.01 -5.48 -17.08
C TYR A 393 -0.44 -4.43 -16.11
N VAL A 394 0.78 -3.90 -16.35
CA VAL A 394 1.39 -2.82 -15.55
C VAL A 394 0.65 -1.50 -15.77
N MET A 395 0.27 -1.19 -17.02
CA MET A 395 -0.54 -0.02 -17.34
C MET A 395 -1.91 -0.11 -16.65
N ILE A 396 -2.62 -1.24 -16.76
CA ILE A 396 -3.92 -1.48 -16.13
C ILE A 396 -3.82 -1.28 -14.59
N ASN A 397 -2.78 -1.84 -13.96
CA ASN A 397 -2.55 -1.70 -12.52
C ASN A 397 -2.14 -0.27 -12.14
N GLY A 398 -1.36 0.40 -12.99
CA GLY A 398 -1.02 1.81 -12.82
C GLY A 398 -2.26 2.70 -12.78
N ILE A 399 -3.12 2.57 -13.77
CA ILE A 399 -4.38 3.35 -13.86
C ILE A 399 -5.35 2.99 -12.72
N LYS A 400 -5.39 1.72 -12.30
CA LYS A 400 -6.22 1.28 -11.17
C LYS A 400 -5.88 2.01 -9.86
N LEU A 401 -4.62 2.40 -9.68
CA LEU A 401 -4.16 3.08 -8.47
C LEU A 401 -4.92 4.40 -8.21
N PRO A 402 -4.90 5.42 -9.09
CA PRO A 402 -5.64 6.66 -8.86
C PRO A 402 -7.16 6.46 -8.84
N LEU A 403 -7.70 5.53 -9.63
CA LEU A 403 -9.13 5.25 -9.67
C LEU A 403 -9.65 4.75 -8.31
N ASN A 404 -8.97 3.81 -7.70
CA ASN A 404 -9.37 3.27 -6.39
C ASN A 404 -9.01 4.22 -5.23
N THR A 405 -7.83 4.85 -5.31
CA THR A 405 -7.33 5.72 -4.22
C THR A 405 -8.17 6.98 -4.07
N LYS A 406 -8.74 7.48 -5.17
CA LYS A 406 -9.51 8.74 -5.20
C LYS A 406 -10.67 8.71 -4.20
N PHE A 407 -11.40 7.61 -4.10
CA PHE A 407 -12.50 7.50 -3.13
C PHE A 407 -12.02 7.73 -1.69
N GLY A 408 -10.99 6.98 -1.24
CA GLY A 408 -10.42 7.16 0.10
C GLY A 408 -9.81 8.55 0.32
N ALA A 409 -9.15 9.10 -0.71
CA ALA A 409 -8.56 10.44 -0.65
C ALA A 409 -9.61 11.55 -0.51
N THR A 410 -10.82 11.36 -1.05
CA THR A 410 -11.93 12.30 -0.90
C THR A 410 -12.40 12.43 0.55
N GLY A 411 -12.24 11.39 1.37
CA GLY A 411 -12.51 11.44 2.82
C GLY A 411 -11.31 11.82 3.69
N ALA A 412 -10.14 12.01 3.12
CA ALA A 412 -8.92 12.29 3.89
C ALA A 412 -8.74 13.79 4.13
N GLN A 413 -8.92 14.24 5.38
CA GLN A 413 -8.98 15.65 5.79
C GLN A 413 -7.78 16.51 5.31
N PHE A 414 -6.59 15.93 5.18
CA PHE A 414 -5.38 16.65 4.77
C PHE A 414 -5.06 16.53 3.28
N ASN A 415 -5.93 15.88 2.49
CA ASN A 415 -5.74 15.68 1.06
C ASN A 415 -6.37 16.80 0.23
N GLY A 416 -5.79 17.09 -0.94
CA GLY A 416 -6.35 18.07 -1.89
C GLY A 416 -7.76 17.70 -2.39
N LEU A 417 -8.06 16.40 -2.44
CA LEU A 417 -9.36 15.86 -2.86
C LEU A 417 -10.43 15.88 -1.77
N TYR A 418 -10.12 16.36 -0.55
CA TYR A 418 -11.05 16.30 0.59
C TYR A 418 -12.40 16.94 0.28
N ASP A 419 -13.43 16.12 0.17
CA ASP A 419 -14.83 16.50 -0.08
C ASP A 419 -15.75 15.46 0.57
N PRO A 420 -15.97 15.54 1.88
CA PRO A 420 -16.70 14.52 2.64
C PRO A 420 -18.13 14.35 2.18
N ARG A 421 -18.78 15.40 1.65
CA ARG A 421 -20.13 15.31 1.05
C ARG A 421 -20.11 14.35 -0.15
N ASN A 422 -19.21 14.56 -1.12
CA ASN A 422 -19.17 13.70 -2.30
C ASN A 422 -18.69 12.29 -1.97
N GLN A 423 -17.83 12.10 -0.96
CA GLN A 423 -17.50 10.76 -0.48
C GLN A 423 -18.74 10.02 0.02
N PHE A 424 -19.55 10.67 0.84
CA PHE A 424 -20.81 10.12 1.32
C PHE A 424 -21.78 9.80 0.18
N LEU A 425 -21.96 10.73 -0.78
CA LEU A 425 -22.83 10.54 -1.93
C LEU A 425 -22.44 9.34 -2.80
N VAL A 426 -21.15 9.06 -2.94
CA VAL A 426 -20.67 7.86 -3.65
C VAL A 426 -21.11 6.59 -2.94
N CYS A 427 -20.98 6.53 -1.60
CA CYS A 427 -21.47 5.39 -0.81
C CYS A 427 -22.98 5.25 -0.92
N ALA A 428 -23.70 6.33 -0.66
CA ALA A 428 -25.17 6.34 -0.70
C ALA A 428 -25.71 5.92 -2.09
N THR A 429 -25.16 6.49 -3.17
CA THR A 429 -25.53 6.12 -4.54
C THR A 429 -25.21 4.65 -4.83
N GLY A 430 -24.04 4.15 -4.41
CA GLY A 430 -23.68 2.74 -4.54
C GLY A 430 -24.65 1.82 -3.79
N GLN A 431 -25.05 2.19 -2.57
CA GLN A 431 -26.06 1.47 -1.78
C GLN A 431 -27.44 1.46 -2.46
N LEU A 432 -27.84 2.58 -3.06
CA LEU A 432 -29.11 2.66 -3.80
C LEU A 432 -29.06 1.87 -5.12
N ILE A 433 -27.91 1.82 -5.80
CA ILE A 433 -27.70 0.92 -6.96
C ILE A 433 -27.86 -0.54 -6.52
N MET A 434 -27.26 -0.93 -5.40
CA MET A 434 -27.42 -2.28 -4.85
C MET A 434 -28.86 -2.59 -4.43
N THR A 435 -29.60 -1.60 -3.92
CA THR A 435 -31.02 -1.73 -3.60
C THR A 435 -31.85 -1.96 -4.86
N ASN A 436 -31.61 -1.20 -5.94
CA ASN A 436 -32.29 -1.44 -7.22
C ASN A 436 -32.01 -2.86 -7.74
N MET A 437 -30.76 -3.31 -7.67
CA MET A 437 -30.41 -4.67 -8.04
C MET A 437 -31.13 -5.71 -7.18
N TYR A 438 -31.20 -5.50 -5.86
CA TYR A 438 -31.97 -6.33 -4.93
C TYR A 438 -33.45 -6.41 -5.35
N GLU A 439 -34.09 -5.28 -5.62
CA GLU A 439 -35.52 -5.21 -6.00
C GLU A 439 -35.82 -5.92 -7.33
N LEU A 440 -34.90 -5.91 -8.28
CA LEU A 440 -35.00 -6.62 -9.57
C LEU A 440 -34.90 -8.15 -9.41
N ILE A 441 -34.17 -8.62 -8.40
CA ILE A 441 -33.96 -10.04 -8.09
C ILE A 441 -35.05 -10.57 -7.16
N LYS A 442 -35.55 -9.75 -6.21
CA LYS A 442 -36.54 -10.13 -5.20
C LYS A 442 -37.78 -10.83 -5.82
N GLY A 443 -38.23 -11.89 -5.18
CA GLY A 443 -39.33 -12.72 -5.63
C GLY A 443 -39.03 -13.72 -6.75
N LYS A 444 -37.87 -13.59 -7.41
CA LYS A 444 -37.40 -14.52 -8.47
C LYS A 444 -36.24 -15.41 -8.02
N ALA A 445 -35.59 -15.07 -6.89
CA ALA A 445 -34.45 -15.81 -6.37
C ALA A 445 -34.37 -15.73 -4.85
N GLN A 446 -33.64 -16.68 -4.25
CA GLN A 446 -33.26 -16.65 -2.85
C GLN A 446 -31.86 -16.03 -2.72
N PHE A 447 -31.73 -14.96 -1.92
CA PHE A 447 -30.43 -14.34 -1.68
C PHE A 447 -29.52 -15.22 -0.81
N ILE A 448 -28.25 -15.29 -1.17
CA ILE A 448 -27.19 -15.90 -0.37
C ILE A 448 -26.42 -14.81 0.39
N GLN A 449 -25.94 -13.80 -0.36
CA GLN A 449 -25.24 -12.65 0.22
C GLN A 449 -25.30 -11.40 -0.66
N SER A 450 -25.18 -10.25 0.00
CA SER A 450 -24.89 -8.94 -0.57
C SER A 450 -23.57 -8.42 -0.01
N ASN A 451 -22.65 -8.00 -0.85
CA ASN A 451 -21.31 -7.61 -0.38
C ASN A 451 -20.80 -6.43 -1.19
N THR A 452 -21.09 -5.23 -0.73
CA THR A 452 -20.66 -3.93 -1.26
C THR A 452 -21.08 -3.68 -2.72
N ASP A 453 -20.67 -4.53 -3.64
CA ASP A 453 -20.80 -4.38 -5.10
C ASP A 453 -21.38 -5.62 -5.79
N ALA A 454 -21.78 -6.64 -5.03
CA ALA A 454 -22.28 -7.88 -5.60
C ALA A 454 -23.45 -8.46 -4.82
N HIS A 455 -24.36 -9.13 -5.55
CA HIS A 455 -25.35 -10.05 -4.99
C HIS A 455 -25.11 -11.47 -5.50
N ALA A 456 -25.08 -12.44 -4.56
CA ALA A 456 -25.15 -13.86 -4.85
C ALA A 456 -26.54 -14.39 -4.49
N TYR A 457 -27.13 -15.19 -5.39
CA TYR A 457 -28.51 -15.67 -5.23
C TYR A 457 -28.72 -17.00 -5.94
N ILE A 458 -29.80 -17.69 -5.58
CA ILE A 458 -30.22 -18.95 -6.23
C ILE A 458 -31.54 -18.64 -6.96
N PRO A 459 -31.59 -18.63 -8.30
CA PRO A 459 -32.82 -18.43 -9.05
C PRO A 459 -33.85 -19.52 -8.72
N ASN A 460 -35.15 -19.17 -8.65
CA ASN A 460 -36.19 -20.15 -8.41
C ASN A 460 -36.42 -21.08 -9.60
N SER A 461 -36.10 -20.61 -10.83
CA SER A 461 -36.14 -21.38 -12.07
C SER A 461 -35.18 -20.81 -13.11
N GLU A 462 -34.91 -21.55 -14.20
CA GLU A 462 -34.18 -21.05 -15.36
C GLU A 462 -34.84 -19.84 -16.02
N ALA A 463 -36.16 -19.80 -16.02
CA ALA A 463 -36.92 -18.66 -16.53
C ALA A 463 -36.72 -17.41 -15.66
N ASP A 464 -36.66 -17.58 -14.34
CA ASP A 464 -36.34 -16.48 -13.41
C ASP A 464 -34.90 -16.00 -13.56
N ASP A 465 -33.92 -16.91 -13.73
CA ASP A 465 -32.50 -16.51 -13.97
C ASP A 465 -32.40 -15.64 -15.23
N LYS A 466 -33.07 -16.05 -16.32
CA LYS A 466 -33.10 -15.27 -17.54
C LYS A 466 -33.77 -13.91 -17.36
N ALA A 467 -34.93 -13.87 -16.67
CA ALA A 467 -35.64 -12.63 -16.41
C ALA A 467 -34.86 -11.67 -15.50
N ILE A 468 -34.10 -12.21 -14.55
CA ILE A 468 -33.17 -11.44 -13.71
C ILE A 468 -32.04 -10.85 -14.58
N ASP A 469 -31.41 -11.66 -15.44
CA ASP A 469 -30.32 -11.21 -16.31
C ASP A 469 -30.79 -10.07 -17.21
N GLU A 470 -31.94 -10.23 -17.90
CA GLU A 470 -32.50 -9.20 -18.79
C GLU A 470 -32.77 -7.89 -18.02
N ALA A 471 -33.38 -7.97 -16.84
CA ALA A 471 -33.71 -6.79 -16.04
C ALA A 471 -32.43 -6.09 -15.50
N LEU A 472 -31.44 -6.86 -15.05
CA LEU A 472 -30.18 -6.32 -14.56
C LEU A 472 -29.33 -5.70 -15.67
N ASP A 473 -29.29 -6.30 -16.85
CA ASP A 473 -28.56 -5.76 -18.02
C ASP A 473 -29.21 -4.47 -18.52
N GLU A 474 -30.56 -4.39 -18.55
CA GLU A 474 -31.29 -3.15 -18.84
C GLU A 474 -30.96 -2.06 -17.83
N PHE A 475 -30.98 -2.39 -16.54
CA PHE A 475 -30.62 -1.45 -15.48
C PHE A 475 -29.16 -0.99 -15.57
N ALA A 476 -28.22 -1.91 -15.81
CA ALA A 476 -26.82 -1.59 -16.00
C ALA A 476 -26.61 -0.60 -17.16
N ASN A 477 -27.24 -0.84 -18.30
CA ASN A 477 -27.23 0.06 -19.45
C ASN A 477 -27.82 1.43 -19.13
N LYS A 478 -28.95 1.47 -18.40
CA LYS A 478 -29.61 2.72 -17.99
C LYS A 478 -28.72 3.61 -17.12
N ILE A 479 -27.93 3.03 -16.21
CA ILE A 479 -27.05 3.79 -15.33
C ILE A 479 -25.64 3.96 -15.86
N GLY A 480 -25.29 3.27 -16.99
CA GLY A 480 -23.98 3.37 -17.64
C GLY A 480 -22.86 2.61 -16.88
N LEU A 481 -23.20 1.55 -16.15
CA LEU A 481 -22.26 0.71 -15.44
C LEU A 481 -22.17 -0.69 -16.07
N THR A 482 -21.03 -1.36 -15.84
CA THR A 482 -20.85 -2.76 -16.28
C THR A 482 -21.17 -3.71 -15.15
N LEU A 483 -21.89 -4.78 -15.45
CA LEU A 483 -22.26 -5.79 -14.47
C LEU A 483 -21.79 -7.18 -14.95
N ASP A 484 -20.85 -7.76 -14.22
CA ASP A 484 -20.29 -9.07 -14.51
C ASP A 484 -21.18 -10.18 -13.89
N LYS A 485 -21.17 -11.40 -14.49
CA LYS A 485 -21.86 -12.59 -13.96
C LYS A 485 -20.84 -13.70 -13.75
N ASP A 486 -20.50 -13.97 -12.50
CA ASP A 486 -19.67 -15.10 -12.11
C ASP A 486 -20.54 -16.27 -11.66
N MET A 487 -20.22 -17.49 -12.15
CA MET A 487 -20.91 -18.71 -11.71
C MET A 487 -20.09 -19.42 -10.64
N PHE A 488 -20.79 -19.89 -9.62
CA PHE A 488 -20.23 -20.75 -8.57
C PHE A 488 -21.03 -22.03 -8.46
N ARG A 489 -20.37 -23.11 -7.99
CA ARG A 489 -21.01 -24.41 -7.77
C ARG A 489 -21.19 -24.75 -6.29
N GLU A 490 -20.50 -24.05 -5.41
CA GLU A 490 -20.51 -24.33 -3.98
C GLU A 490 -20.12 -23.08 -3.19
N ILE A 491 -20.71 -22.90 -2.01
CA ILE A 491 -20.30 -21.89 -1.03
C ILE A 491 -20.44 -22.43 0.40
N TRP A 492 -19.41 -22.22 1.21
CA TRP A 492 -19.42 -22.38 2.67
C TRP A 492 -19.24 -20.99 3.26
N GLN A 493 -20.25 -20.51 3.95
CA GLN A 493 -20.32 -19.13 4.42
C GLN A 493 -20.61 -19.10 5.91
N LYS A 494 -19.69 -18.49 6.69
CA LYS A 494 -19.97 -18.13 8.08
C LYS A 494 -20.77 -16.83 8.15
N ASP A 495 -20.32 -15.82 7.44
CA ASP A 495 -20.91 -14.49 7.30
C ASP A 495 -20.42 -13.85 5.99
N VAL A 496 -20.86 -12.62 5.70
CA VAL A 496 -20.52 -11.88 4.47
C VAL A 496 -19.01 -11.67 4.27
N ASN A 497 -18.24 -11.64 5.34
CA ASN A 497 -16.79 -11.40 5.32
C ASN A 497 -15.95 -12.68 5.45
N ASN A 498 -16.58 -13.83 5.74
CA ASN A 498 -15.89 -15.10 5.97
C ASN A 498 -16.58 -16.21 5.18
N TYR A 499 -16.08 -16.52 3.99
CA TYR A 499 -16.62 -17.56 3.14
C TYR A 499 -15.58 -18.19 2.21
N ILE A 500 -15.90 -19.38 1.74
CA ILE A 500 -15.21 -20.12 0.66
C ILE A 500 -16.24 -20.38 -0.43
N ALA A 501 -15.96 -19.96 -1.66
CA ALA A 501 -16.81 -20.25 -2.82
C ALA A 501 -15.97 -20.87 -3.95
N VAL A 502 -16.54 -21.83 -4.68
CA VAL A 502 -15.85 -22.60 -5.72
C VAL A 502 -16.52 -22.38 -7.06
N GLN A 503 -15.74 -21.95 -8.04
CA GLN A 503 -16.19 -21.82 -9.42
C GLN A 503 -16.26 -23.19 -10.12
N PRO A 504 -17.03 -23.33 -11.22
CA PRO A 504 -17.14 -24.61 -11.95
C PRO A 504 -15.80 -25.16 -12.44
N ASN A 505 -14.84 -24.30 -12.77
CA ASN A 505 -13.47 -24.67 -13.18
C ASN A 505 -12.56 -25.11 -12.01
N GLY A 506 -13.08 -25.18 -10.79
CA GLY A 506 -12.34 -25.55 -9.58
C GLY A 506 -11.59 -24.41 -8.91
N LYS A 507 -11.63 -23.17 -9.46
CA LYS A 507 -11.02 -22.01 -8.80
C LYS A 507 -11.74 -21.69 -7.50
N VAL A 508 -10.97 -21.53 -6.42
CA VAL A 508 -11.49 -21.26 -5.09
C VAL A 508 -11.32 -19.78 -4.74
N LYS A 509 -12.44 -19.14 -4.38
CA LYS A 509 -12.48 -17.77 -3.83
C LYS A 509 -12.60 -17.87 -2.32
N VAL A 510 -11.60 -17.40 -1.59
CA VAL A 510 -11.59 -17.40 -0.12
C VAL A 510 -11.58 -16.00 0.41
N LYS A 511 -12.43 -15.70 1.38
CA LYS A 511 -12.50 -14.40 2.05
C LYS A 511 -12.51 -14.55 3.57
N GLY A 512 -11.88 -13.59 4.26
CA GLY A 512 -11.87 -13.50 5.71
C GLY A 512 -10.77 -14.31 6.41
N ALA A 513 -11.01 -14.64 7.68
CA ALA A 513 -10.01 -15.25 8.58
C ALA A 513 -9.49 -16.61 8.12
N ILE A 514 -10.27 -17.34 7.31
CA ILE A 514 -9.88 -18.64 6.72
C ILE A 514 -9.00 -18.42 5.48
N GLY A 515 -9.09 -17.24 4.86
CA GLY A 515 -8.26 -16.89 3.72
C GLY A 515 -6.80 -16.83 4.13
N LEU A 516 -5.95 -17.49 3.36
CA LEU A 516 -4.54 -17.20 3.37
C LEU A 516 -4.41 -15.71 3.08
N THR A 517 -4.12 -14.94 4.10
CA THR A 517 -3.80 -13.53 3.93
C THR A 517 -2.66 -13.47 2.92
N GLY A 518 -2.98 -13.01 1.72
CA GLY A 518 -2.15 -13.14 0.54
C GLY A 518 -0.69 -12.82 0.78
N GLY A 519 0.16 -13.76 0.45
CA GLY A 519 1.59 -13.63 0.20
C GLY A 519 2.50 -13.27 1.35
N MET A 520 2.09 -12.44 2.31
CA MET A 520 3.00 -11.89 3.31
C MET A 520 2.85 -12.43 4.73
N LYS A 521 1.66 -12.85 5.13
CA LYS A 521 1.40 -13.28 6.52
C LYS A 521 1.30 -14.81 6.63
N VAL A 522 2.38 -15.51 6.34
CA VAL A 522 2.42 -16.97 6.48
C VAL A 522 2.67 -17.31 7.96
N SER A 523 1.61 -17.28 8.77
CA SER A 523 1.62 -17.79 10.14
C SER A 523 0.46 -18.76 10.28
N LYS A 524 0.75 -20.00 10.69
CA LYS A 524 -0.22 -21.10 10.79
C LYS A 524 -0.96 -21.39 9.47
N ALA A 525 -0.31 -21.22 8.31
CA ALA A 525 -0.92 -21.40 7.01
C ALA A 525 -1.48 -22.82 6.81
N ILE A 526 -0.84 -23.82 7.41
CA ILE A 526 -1.27 -25.22 7.38
C ILE A 526 -2.73 -25.39 7.85
N VAL A 527 -3.17 -24.63 8.84
CA VAL A 527 -4.55 -24.72 9.38
C VAL A 527 -5.56 -24.31 8.31
N SER A 528 -5.35 -23.15 7.67
CA SER A 528 -6.23 -22.67 6.62
C SER A 528 -6.21 -23.58 5.39
N ASN A 529 -5.02 -24.03 4.99
CA ASN A 529 -4.86 -24.91 3.82
C ASN A 529 -5.51 -26.28 4.04
N ALA A 530 -5.32 -26.89 5.21
CA ALA A 530 -5.94 -28.15 5.54
C ALA A 530 -7.48 -28.01 5.58
N PHE A 531 -7.98 -26.93 6.16
CA PHE A 531 -9.43 -26.69 6.24
C PHE A 531 -10.06 -26.44 4.86
N ILE A 532 -9.43 -25.65 4.00
CA ILE A 532 -9.92 -25.42 2.64
C ILE A 532 -9.93 -26.72 1.84
N ASN A 533 -8.85 -27.52 1.92
CA ASN A 533 -8.77 -28.80 1.22
C ASN A 533 -9.80 -29.82 1.74
N TYR A 534 -10.06 -29.82 3.04
CA TYR A 534 -11.12 -30.66 3.62
C TYR A 534 -12.50 -30.31 3.04
N LEU A 535 -12.86 -29.03 3.00
CA LEU A 535 -14.16 -28.59 2.48
C LEU A 535 -14.27 -28.77 0.96
N VAL A 536 -13.26 -28.36 0.19
CA VAL A 536 -13.36 -28.27 -1.28
C VAL A 536 -13.02 -29.59 -1.96
N ALA A 537 -12.02 -30.32 -1.46
CA ALA A 537 -11.53 -31.57 -2.06
C ALA A 537 -11.91 -32.81 -1.28
N GLY A 538 -12.57 -32.69 -0.12
CA GLY A 538 -12.90 -33.82 0.74
C GLY A 538 -11.69 -34.55 1.33
N LYS A 539 -10.49 -33.95 1.27
CA LYS A 539 -9.26 -34.55 1.78
C LYS A 539 -9.24 -34.47 3.31
N ASP A 540 -8.99 -35.62 3.97
CA ASP A 540 -8.84 -35.60 5.43
C ASP A 540 -7.75 -34.63 5.86
N TYR A 541 -8.05 -33.78 6.84
CA TYR A 541 -7.14 -32.73 7.28
C TYR A 541 -5.87 -33.28 7.95
N LYS A 542 -5.93 -34.47 8.59
CA LYS A 542 -4.77 -35.14 9.19
C LYS A 542 -3.83 -35.62 8.11
N ASP A 543 -4.37 -36.23 7.03
CA ASP A 543 -3.59 -36.68 5.90
C ASP A 543 -2.92 -35.50 5.21
N PHE A 544 -3.66 -34.40 4.98
CA PHE A 544 -3.11 -33.18 4.40
C PHE A 544 -1.94 -32.61 5.23
N ILE A 545 -2.10 -32.56 6.56
CA ILE A 545 -1.07 -32.08 7.49
C ILE A 545 0.15 -32.99 7.49
N ASN A 546 -0.05 -34.30 7.52
CA ASN A 546 1.05 -35.29 7.54
C ASN A 546 1.84 -35.36 6.24
N GLU A 547 1.22 -35.07 5.11
CA GLU A 547 1.86 -35.05 3.79
C GLU A 547 2.58 -33.73 3.50
N CYS A 548 2.30 -32.66 4.27
CA CYS A 548 2.91 -31.35 4.05
C CYS A 548 4.38 -31.32 4.47
N ASN A 549 5.27 -31.20 3.49
CA ASN A 549 6.73 -31.15 3.70
C ASN A 549 7.28 -29.71 3.79
N GLU A 550 6.42 -28.69 3.68
CA GLU A 550 6.82 -27.29 3.75
C GLU A 550 6.74 -26.78 5.20
N LEU A 551 7.89 -26.79 5.90
CA LEU A 551 7.97 -26.36 7.30
C LEU A 551 7.40 -24.96 7.54
N ARG A 552 7.54 -24.05 6.58
CA ARG A 552 7.03 -22.67 6.67
C ARG A 552 5.52 -22.60 6.89
N GLN A 553 4.74 -23.57 6.44
CA GLN A 553 3.30 -23.60 6.66
C GLN A 553 2.91 -23.83 8.14
N PHE A 554 3.81 -24.43 8.92
CA PHE A 554 3.62 -24.69 10.34
C PHE A 554 4.11 -23.59 11.25
N GLN A 555 4.84 -22.61 10.73
CA GLN A 555 5.42 -21.53 11.55
C GLN A 555 4.36 -20.67 12.23
N ILE A 556 4.64 -20.30 13.47
CA ILE A 556 3.94 -19.28 14.21
C ILE A 556 4.90 -18.11 14.39
N ILE A 557 4.54 -16.94 13.89
CA ILE A 557 5.34 -15.73 14.10
C ILE A 557 4.84 -15.04 15.37
N THR A 558 5.74 -14.86 16.32
CA THR A 558 5.49 -14.14 17.58
C THR A 558 6.34 -12.88 17.63
N LYS A 559 5.78 -11.84 18.21
CA LYS A 559 6.49 -10.58 18.50
C LYS A 559 6.23 -10.18 19.92
N THR A 560 7.31 -9.92 20.65
CA THR A 560 7.25 -9.37 22.00
C THR A 560 6.71 -7.95 21.97
N GLY A 561 5.70 -7.66 22.78
CA GLY A 561 5.12 -6.32 22.90
C GLY A 561 6.14 -5.30 23.44
N TRP A 562 5.93 -4.04 23.10
CA TRP A 562 6.81 -2.92 23.53
C TRP A 562 6.83 -2.69 25.05
N THR A 563 5.87 -3.25 25.79
CA THR A 563 5.81 -3.20 27.27
C THR A 563 6.76 -4.15 27.95
N PHE A 564 7.41 -5.05 27.20
CA PHE A 564 8.35 -6.03 27.74
C PHE A 564 9.79 -5.64 27.39
N ASP A 565 10.69 -5.74 28.37
CA ASP A 565 12.09 -5.36 28.18
C ASP A 565 12.88 -6.40 27.39
N ARG A 566 12.60 -7.68 27.64
CA ARG A 566 13.30 -8.80 27.01
C ARG A 566 12.41 -10.00 26.77
N THR A 567 12.85 -10.85 25.86
CA THR A 567 12.29 -12.18 25.60
C THR A 567 13.33 -13.22 25.96
N VAL A 568 12.93 -14.25 26.67
CA VAL A 568 13.79 -15.40 26.97
C VAL A 568 13.14 -16.68 26.45
N ALA A 569 13.94 -17.62 26.04
CA ALA A 569 13.53 -18.97 25.78
C ALA A 569 13.95 -19.83 26.99
N ARG A 570 13.04 -20.65 27.51
CA ARG A 570 13.29 -21.58 28.61
C ARG A 570 13.15 -23.00 28.10
N ASP A 571 14.16 -23.83 28.30
CA ASP A 571 14.12 -25.26 27.92
C ASP A 571 13.35 -26.09 28.96
N SER A 572 13.23 -27.40 28.68
CA SER A 572 12.54 -28.35 29.55
C SER A 572 13.26 -28.59 30.89
N GLU A 573 14.53 -28.22 30.99
CA GLU A 573 15.33 -28.31 32.23
C GLU A 573 15.26 -27.02 33.06
N GLY A 574 14.65 -25.94 32.53
CA GLY A 574 14.51 -24.67 33.16
C GLY A 574 15.65 -23.68 32.90
N ASN A 575 16.59 -24.01 31.99
CA ASN A 575 17.65 -23.10 31.55
C ASN A 575 17.06 -21.98 30.68
N GLU A 576 17.47 -20.75 30.96
CA GLU A 576 17.04 -19.58 30.21
C GLU A 576 18.15 -19.05 29.31
N PHE A 577 17.77 -18.70 28.07
CA PHE A 577 18.64 -18.04 27.11
C PHE A 577 17.91 -16.89 26.43
N ASN A 578 18.63 -15.84 26.06
CA ASN A 578 18.03 -14.68 25.41
C ASN A 578 17.42 -15.07 24.06
N ALA A 579 16.17 -14.71 23.86
CA ALA A 579 15.45 -14.83 22.60
C ALA A 579 15.28 -13.43 21.98
N GLN A 580 15.03 -13.42 20.69
CA GLN A 580 14.82 -12.17 19.94
C GLN A 580 13.41 -11.62 20.19
N LYS A 581 13.17 -10.37 19.82
CA LYS A 581 11.81 -9.78 19.88
C LYS A 581 10.84 -10.42 18.90
N VAL A 582 11.32 -10.85 17.73
CA VAL A 582 10.53 -11.57 16.71
C VAL A 582 11.06 -12.98 16.57
N ASN A 583 10.19 -13.98 16.72
CA ASN A 583 10.57 -15.39 16.68
C ASN A 583 9.66 -16.19 15.76
N ARG A 584 10.21 -17.23 15.11
CA ARG A 584 9.47 -18.31 14.49
C ARG A 584 9.37 -19.47 15.47
N VAL A 585 8.15 -19.85 15.78
CA VAL A 585 7.85 -20.92 16.73
C VAL A 585 7.18 -22.06 15.97
N PHE A 586 7.54 -23.27 16.31
CA PHE A 586 6.97 -24.50 15.75
C PHE A 586 6.49 -25.41 16.87
N ALA A 587 5.37 -26.10 16.64
CA ALA A 587 4.95 -27.14 17.55
C ALA A 587 5.90 -28.34 17.49
N VAL A 588 6.28 -28.91 18.63
CA VAL A 588 7.10 -30.12 18.74
C VAL A 588 6.27 -31.26 19.32
N LYS A 589 6.58 -32.50 18.90
CA LYS A 589 5.89 -33.70 19.42
C LYS A 589 6.36 -34.09 20.83
N ASP A 590 7.61 -33.80 21.14
CA ASP A 590 8.28 -34.21 22.38
C ASP A 590 8.58 -32.97 23.24
N LYS A 591 8.14 -33.05 24.51
CA LYS A 591 8.37 -31.97 25.49
C LYS A 591 9.84 -31.84 25.89
N THR A 592 10.66 -32.88 25.75
CA THR A 592 12.10 -32.82 26.10
C THR A 592 12.88 -31.89 25.19
N ASN A 593 12.41 -31.64 23.97
CA ASN A 593 13.01 -30.71 23.01
C ASN A 593 12.20 -29.40 22.89
N ALA A 594 11.22 -29.17 23.77
CA ALA A 594 10.42 -27.97 23.74
C ALA A 594 11.13 -26.82 24.44
N VAL A 595 10.95 -25.61 23.89
CA VAL A 595 11.30 -24.36 24.56
C VAL A 595 10.06 -23.52 24.75
N GLU A 596 9.95 -22.85 25.89
CA GLU A 596 8.91 -21.89 26.19
C GLU A 596 9.44 -20.48 25.94
N LEU A 597 8.69 -19.64 25.20
CA LEU A 597 9.02 -18.24 25.02
C LEU A 597 8.32 -17.41 26.10
N LEU A 598 9.09 -16.67 26.85
CA LEU A 598 8.63 -15.79 27.92
C LEU A 598 8.98 -14.33 27.60
N SER A 599 8.01 -13.45 27.77
CA SER A 599 8.23 -12.00 27.69
C SER A 599 8.29 -11.44 29.10
N LEU A 600 9.43 -10.83 29.47
CA LEU A 600 9.70 -10.38 30.82
C LEU A 600 9.70 -8.85 30.91
N ILE A 601 9.14 -8.32 31.99
CA ILE A 601 9.18 -6.90 32.37
C ILE A 601 10.25 -6.75 33.45
N HIS A 602 11.05 -5.72 33.37
CA HIS A 602 11.86 -5.30 34.54
C HIS A 602 10.91 -4.79 35.63
N ILE A 603 10.90 -5.47 36.77
CA ILE A 603 10.21 -5.03 37.97
C ILE A 603 11.18 -4.16 38.77
#